data_932e444a9cde17ef5a42f60804b1e002
#
_entry.id   932e444a9cde17ef5a42f60804b1e002
#
_cell.length_a   1.000
_cell.length_b   1.000
_cell.length_c   1.000
_cell.angle_alpha   90.00
_cell.angle_beta   90.00
_cell.angle_gamma   90.00
#
_symmetry.space_group_name_H-M   'P 1'
#
loop_
_entity.id
_entity.type
_entity.pdbx_description
1 polymer ?
#
loop_
_entity_poly.entity_id
_entity_poly.type
_entity_poly.pdbx_seq_one_letter_code
_entity_poly.pdbx_strand_id
1 'polypeptide(L)'
;DSATITTGLLHDTIEDTKVTYENVKKEFGEEVANLVEGVTKISELETKASTDSKAENFRKLILATSKDIRVLLVKLADRLHNMRTIHFVKDKEKIIRKAKETMEIYAPLADRMGMNRIRDELEDLSFSVLNKPARDLILERLNFIKNNREDTFKSISFELINLLKSNGIKATITGREKTPFSIWRKIQNKKISLEQLTDIIGFRIIVQNIEDCYKTLGVFHSKFSTIPGKFKDYISTPKINKYKSIHTSVIGPTKNRIEIQIRTFEMHEFAERGIASHWKYKSSEKFTELSWREYDWLRDLVEIIETGNSPQHYYEFTKLQMFQENVFCFTPKGAVIKLPMNATPVDFAYAVHTKIGNSAISCSVNGTEKTLQNALKNGDMVKIQTSKNASPSLHWLSSAKTGKARAAIRRYWQDKSLEGNKNIEKNYSSTIEVDLPHKPGALGNICHLIGLNKGNIINVELVERKHDY
;
A
#
# COMPACT_ATOMS: atom_id res chain seq x y z
N ASP A 1 7.13 20.84 -13.61
CA ASP A 1 7.00 22.24 -13.99
C ASP A 1 8.00 23.12 -13.22
N SER A 2 8.09 24.40 -13.55
CA SER A 2 9.02 25.35 -12.91
C SER A 2 8.69 25.53 -11.42
N ALA A 3 7.41 25.64 -11.07
CA ALA A 3 6.97 25.81 -9.69
C ALA A 3 7.42 24.66 -8.79
N THR A 4 7.29 23.42 -9.26
CA THR A 4 7.75 22.22 -8.51
C THR A 4 9.27 22.21 -8.33
N ILE A 5 10.04 22.59 -9.36
CA ILE A 5 11.51 22.67 -9.26
C ILE A 5 11.92 23.78 -8.29
N THR A 6 11.32 24.97 -8.42
CA THR A 6 11.56 26.08 -7.50
C THR A 6 11.22 25.69 -6.05
N THR A 7 10.09 25.00 -5.84
CA THR A 7 9.72 24.47 -4.52
C THR A 7 10.77 23.49 -4.00
N GLY A 8 11.27 22.59 -4.85
CA GLY A 8 12.34 21.66 -4.46
C GLY A 8 13.63 22.35 -4.02
N LEU A 9 13.97 23.52 -4.60
CA LEU A 9 15.11 24.31 -4.19
C LEU A 9 14.86 25.11 -2.90
N LEU A 10 13.61 25.50 -2.63
CA LEU A 10 13.22 26.36 -1.52
C LEU A 10 12.58 25.60 -0.34
N HIS A 11 12.44 24.27 -0.41
CA HIS A 11 11.61 23.49 0.49
C HIS A 11 11.94 23.64 1.99
N ASP A 12 13.20 23.85 2.33
CA ASP A 12 13.66 24.03 3.73
C ASP A 12 13.81 25.50 4.14
N THR A 13 13.58 26.46 3.23
CA THR A 13 13.86 27.89 3.52
C THR A 13 13.00 28.46 4.64
N ILE A 14 11.72 28.08 4.71
CA ILE A 14 10.81 28.55 5.76
C ILE A 14 11.13 27.83 7.10
N GLU A 15 11.58 26.56 7.04
CA GLU A 15 11.87 25.74 8.22
C GLU A 15 13.21 26.16 8.88
N ASP A 16 14.26 26.30 8.08
CA ASP A 16 15.63 26.44 8.55
C ASP A 16 16.14 27.90 8.62
N THR A 17 15.31 28.86 8.14
CA THR A 17 15.75 30.28 8.09
C THR A 17 14.68 31.21 8.66
N LYS A 18 14.94 32.53 8.61
CA LYS A 18 13.98 33.58 8.99
C LYS A 18 13.01 33.95 7.84
N VAL A 19 13.07 33.25 6.71
CA VAL A 19 12.20 33.48 5.56
C VAL A 19 10.77 33.08 5.91
N THR A 20 9.81 33.95 5.61
CA THR A 20 8.39 33.71 5.86
C THR A 20 7.66 33.32 4.57
N TYR A 21 6.45 32.77 4.71
CA TYR A 21 5.54 32.52 3.59
C TYR A 21 5.37 33.76 2.72
N GLU A 22 5.18 34.96 3.32
CA GLU A 22 5.00 36.20 2.60
C GLU A 22 6.25 36.62 1.81
N ASN A 23 7.45 36.32 2.31
CA ASN A 23 8.70 36.57 1.56
C ASN A 23 8.74 35.69 0.30
N VAL A 24 8.44 34.38 0.43
CA VAL A 24 8.41 33.46 -0.71
C VAL A 24 7.32 33.87 -1.71
N LYS A 25 6.14 34.25 -1.21
CA LYS A 25 5.01 34.70 -2.06
C LYS A 25 5.38 35.92 -2.88
N LYS A 26 6.05 36.88 -2.26
CA LYS A 26 6.47 38.13 -2.93
C LYS A 26 7.48 37.89 -4.06
N GLU A 27 8.46 37.00 -3.81
CA GLU A 27 9.58 36.79 -4.74
C GLU A 27 9.28 35.71 -5.81
N PHE A 28 8.52 34.68 -5.47
CA PHE A 28 8.31 33.50 -6.33
C PHE A 28 6.84 33.24 -6.68
N GLY A 29 5.92 34.04 -6.15
CA GLY A 29 4.49 33.91 -6.40
C GLY A 29 3.78 32.97 -5.41
N GLU A 30 2.44 33.06 -5.41
CA GLU A 30 1.57 32.37 -4.47
C GLU A 30 1.61 30.85 -4.63
N GLU A 31 1.72 30.36 -5.86
CA GLU A 31 1.77 28.93 -6.17
C GLU A 31 2.99 28.26 -5.51
N VAL A 32 4.18 28.85 -5.66
CA VAL A 32 5.41 28.36 -5.04
C VAL A 32 5.32 28.45 -3.52
N ALA A 33 4.83 29.57 -2.98
CA ALA A 33 4.69 29.75 -1.53
C ALA A 33 3.76 28.70 -0.90
N ASN A 34 2.63 28.39 -1.54
CA ASN A 34 1.71 27.35 -1.08
C ASN A 34 2.34 25.95 -1.08
N LEU A 35 3.12 25.64 -2.11
CA LEU A 35 3.84 24.35 -2.19
C LEU A 35 4.92 24.25 -1.12
N VAL A 36 5.75 25.30 -0.94
CA VAL A 36 6.80 25.33 0.10
C VAL A 36 6.19 25.20 1.49
N GLU A 37 5.11 25.97 1.78
CA GLU A 37 4.39 25.86 3.05
C GLU A 37 3.83 24.44 3.28
N GLY A 38 3.30 23.82 2.22
CA GLY A 38 2.80 22.43 2.27
C GLY A 38 3.88 21.42 2.65
N VAL A 39 5.11 21.59 2.12
CA VAL A 39 6.26 20.74 2.45
C VAL A 39 6.74 21.01 3.87
N THR A 40 6.88 22.28 4.28
CA THR A 40 7.35 22.71 5.61
C THR A 40 6.45 22.18 6.74
N LYS A 41 5.12 22.30 6.59
CA LYS A 41 4.16 21.79 7.60
C LYS A 41 4.26 20.28 7.86
N ILE A 42 4.85 19.53 6.96
CA ILE A 42 5.12 18.10 7.12
C ILE A 42 6.43 17.89 7.91
N SER A 43 7.47 18.67 7.60
CA SER A 43 8.81 18.54 8.19
C SER A 43 8.85 18.90 9.67
N GLU A 44 8.15 19.96 10.10
CA GLU A 44 8.10 20.41 11.51
C GLU A 44 7.66 19.32 12.49
N LEU A 45 6.98 18.29 12.00
CA LEU A 45 6.42 17.22 12.80
C LEU A 45 7.33 15.99 12.85
N GLU A 46 8.24 15.82 11.89
CA GLU A 46 9.22 14.74 11.87
C GLU A 46 10.21 14.84 13.05
N THR A 47 10.32 16.01 13.68
CA THR A 47 11.22 16.26 14.80
C THR A 47 10.68 15.74 16.14
N LYS A 48 9.37 15.50 16.29
CA LYS A 48 8.75 15.03 17.55
C LYS A 48 8.64 13.49 17.61
N ALA A 49 9.23 12.87 18.63
CA ALA A 49 9.52 11.42 18.70
C ALA A 49 8.43 10.50 19.28
N SER A 50 7.17 10.93 19.41
CA SER A 50 6.10 10.08 19.97
C SER A 50 5.33 9.28 18.90
N THR A 51 4.70 8.14 19.26
CA THR A 51 3.90 7.32 18.36
C THR A 51 2.70 8.10 17.81
N ASP A 52 2.13 9.00 18.61
CA ASP A 52 1.04 9.88 18.21
C ASP A 52 1.50 10.91 17.18
N SER A 53 2.76 11.36 17.23
CA SER A 53 3.32 12.28 16.27
C SER A 53 3.48 11.65 14.88
N LYS A 54 3.81 10.36 14.77
CA LYS A 54 3.92 9.66 13.48
C LYS A 54 2.59 9.58 12.75
N ALA A 55 1.52 9.28 13.47
CA ALA A 55 0.17 9.22 12.92
C ALA A 55 -0.32 10.60 12.45
N GLU A 56 -0.04 11.64 13.22
CA GLU A 56 -0.39 13.01 12.87
C GLU A 56 0.46 13.54 11.70
N ASN A 57 1.75 13.20 11.64
CA ASN A 57 2.63 13.54 10.51
C ASN A 57 2.14 12.91 9.22
N PHE A 58 1.80 11.65 9.29
CA PHE A 58 1.23 10.93 8.14
C PHE A 58 -0.10 11.56 7.69
N ARG A 59 -1.00 11.89 8.63
CA ARG A 59 -2.24 12.58 8.36
C ARG A 59 -2.01 13.89 7.60
N LYS A 60 -1.10 14.73 8.10
CA LYS A 60 -0.79 16.02 7.47
C LYS A 60 -0.16 15.86 6.09
N LEU A 61 0.71 14.85 5.90
CA LEU A 61 1.28 14.50 4.60
C LEU A 61 0.17 14.18 3.59
N ILE A 62 -0.79 13.33 3.96
CA ILE A 62 -1.90 12.97 3.07
C ILE A 62 -2.80 14.17 2.79
N LEU A 63 -3.13 14.99 3.80
CA LEU A 63 -3.95 16.19 3.62
C LEU A 63 -3.24 17.27 2.78
N ALA A 64 -1.95 17.47 2.95
CA ALA A 64 -1.17 18.37 2.09
C ALA A 64 -1.11 17.85 0.64
N THR A 65 -0.88 16.54 0.47
CA THR A 65 -0.89 15.87 -0.84
C THR A 65 -2.25 15.95 -1.51
N SER A 66 -3.34 15.91 -0.76
CA SER A 66 -4.70 16.05 -1.30
C SER A 66 -4.99 17.46 -1.81
N LYS A 67 -4.30 18.47 -1.31
CA LYS A 67 -4.39 19.85 -1.84
C LYS A 67 -3.59 20.00 -3.13
N ASP A 68 -2.36 19.53 -3.12
CA ASP A 68 -1.49 19.52 -4.30
C ASP A 68 -0.51 18.32 -4.24
N ILE A 69 -0.62 17.44 -5.24
CA ILE A 69 0.19 16.23 -5.32
C ILE A 69 1.70 16.50 -5.50
N ARG A 70 2.06 17.71 -5.96
CA ARG A 70 3.45 18.15 -6.11
C ARG A 70 4.18 18.24 -4.78
N VAL A 71 3.46 18.50 -3.68
CA VAL A 71 4.01 18.47 -2.31
C VAL A 71 4.62 17.10 -2.01
N LEU A 72 3.91 16.02 -2.37
CA LEU A 72 4.44 14.66 -2.16
C LEU A 72 5.64 14.36 -3.06
N LEU A 73 5.68 14.88 -4.28
CA LEU A 73 6.84 14.69 -5.17
C LEU A 73 8.09 15.34 -4.61
N VAL A 74 7.97 16.59 -4.16
CA VAL A 74 9.09 17.31 -3.53
C VAL A 74 9.54 16.56 -2.28
N LYS A 75 8.60 16.08 -1.46
CA LYS A 75 8.93 15.35 -0.23
C LYS A 75 9.56 13.97 -0.50
N LEU A 76 9.17 13.28 -1.58
CA LEU A 76 9.84 12.05 -2.01
C LEU A 76 11.26 12.30 -2.52
N ALA A 77 11.48 13.41 -3.23
CA ALA A 77 12.82 13.82 -3.72
C ALA A 77 13.73 14.20 -2.54
N ASP A 78 13.24 14.99 -1.59
CA ASP A 78 13.92 15.33 -0.34
C ASP A 78 14.29 14.06 0.44
N ARG A 79 13.33 13.17 0.67
CA ARG A 79 13.58 11.90 1.38
C ARG A 79 14.61 11.04 0.68
N LEU A 80 14.58 10.97 -0.64
CA LEU A 80 15.57 10.21 -1.42
C LEU A 80 16.97 10.81 -1.27
N HIS A 81 17.09 12.13 -1.34
CA HIS A 81 18.35 12.83 -1.11
C HIS A 81 18.87 12.57 0.31
N ASN A 82 18.01 12.72 1.31
CA ASN A 82 18.32 12.44 2.72
C ASN A 82 18.81 10.99 2.94
N MET A 83 18.21 10.01 2.25
CA MET A 83 18.65 8.61 2.35
C MET A 83 19.97 8.35 1.64
N ARG A 84 20.25 9.00 0.51
CA ARG A 84 21.55 8.93 -0.19
C ARG A 84 22.69 9.49 0.66
N THR A 85 22.41 10.52 1.45
CA THR A 85 23.37 11.23 2.28
C THR A 85 23.36 10.79 3.76
N ILE A 86 22.60 9.74 4.10
CA ILE A 86 22.37 9.32 5.49
C ILE A 86 23.66 8.95 6.25
N HIS A 87 24.69 8.54 5.50
CA HIS A 87 25.99 8.16 6.06
C HIS A 87 26.78 9.34 6.66
N PHE A 88 26.42 10.60 6.36
CA PHE A 88 26.99 11.78 6.98
C PHE A 88 26.37 12.08 8.35
N VAL A 89 25.23 11.49 8.69
CA VAL A 89 24.56 11.67 9.97
C VAL A 89 25.32 10.88 11.03
N LYS A 90 25.71 11.52 12.14
CA LYS A 90 26.48 10.89 13.23
C LYS A 90 25.61 10.10 14.21
N ASP A 91 24.36 10.48 14.37
CA ASP A 91 23.41 9.87 15.30
C ASP A 91 22.83 8.59 14.73
N LYS A 92 23.23 7.44 15.28
CA LYS A 92 22.78 6.11 14.86
C LYS A 92 21.28 5.88 15.06
N GLU A 93 20.69 6.41 16.14
CA GLU A 93 19.25 6.25 16.40
C GLU A 93 18.43 7.04 15.37
N LYS A 94 18.88 8.25 15.03
CA LYS A 94 18.27 9.07 13.97
C LYS A 94 18.35 8.38 12.61
N ILE A 95 19.49 7.75 12.29
CA ILE A 95 19.68 6.98 11.06
C ILE A 95 18.66 5.83 10.99
N ILE A 96 18.57 5.00 12.01
CA ILE A 96 17.66 3.85 12.07
C ILE A 96 16.19 4.32 12.00
N ARG A 97 15.84 5.39 12.71
CA ARG A 97 14.50 5.97 12.71
C ARG A 97 14.12 6.44 11.30
N LYS A 98 14.98 7.23 10.63
CA LYS A 98 14.75 7.70 9.25
C LYS A 98 14.62 6.53 8.26
N ALA A 99 15.45 5.50 8.37
CA ALA A 99 15.38 4.32 7.51
C ALA A 99 14.08 3.53 7.71
N LYS A 100 13.63 3.33 8.97
CA LYS A 100 12.34 2.68 9.26
C LYS A 100 11.17 3.48 8.70
N GLU A 101 11.13 4.77 8.94
CA GLU A 101 10.09 5.66 8.42
C GLU A 101 10.05 5.65 6.89
N THR A 102 11.21 5.68 6.24
CA THR A 102 11.32 5.59 4.78
C THR A 102 10.73 4.29 4.26
N MET A 103 11.05 3.16 4.89
CA MET A 103 10.53 1.84 4.53
C MET A 103 9.02 1.71 4.80
N GLU A 104 8.51 2.30 5.87
CA GLU A 104 7.12 2.16 6.30
C GLU A 104 6.16 3.15 5.63
N ILE A 105 6.63 4.33 5.20
CA ILE A 105 5.79 5.41 4.70
C ILE A 105 6.17 5.79 3.26
N TYR A 106 7.40 6.24 3.04
CA TYR A 106 7.77 6.89 1.78
C TYR A 106 7.93 5.92 0.61
N ALA A 107 8.53 4.74 0.83
CA ALA A 107 8.64 3.73 -0.22
C ALA A 107 7.27 3.21 -0.69
N PRO A 108 6.30 2.90 0.20
CA PRO A 108 4.93 2.58 -0.18
C PRO A 108 4.19 3.71 -0.90
N LEU A 109 4.39 4.97 -0.49
CA LEU A 109 3.80 6.12 -1.18
C LEU A 109 4.37 6.25 -2.60
N ALA A 110 5.69 6.09 -2.77
CA ALA A 110 6.31 6.09 -4.09
C ALA A 110 5.74 4.95 -4.98
N ASP A 111 5.49 3.77 -4.41
CA ASP A 111 4.85 2.66 -5.12
C ASP A 111 3.42 3.01 -5.55
N ARG A 112 2.63 3.63 -4.68
CA ARG A 112 1.25 4.08 -4.99
C ARG A 112 1.23 5.15 -6.07
N MET A 113 2.25 6.01 -6.13
CA MET A 113 2.44 7.02 -7.17
C MET A 113 2.97 6.41 -8.48
N GLY A 114 3.23 5.10 -8.53
CA GLY A 114 3.83 4.42 -9.68
C GLY A 114 5.31 4.73 -9.90
N MET A 115 5.97 5.43 -8.96
CA MET A 115 7.38 5.85 -9.05
C MET A 115 8.31 4.71 -8.63
N ASN A 116 8.30 3.62 -9.41
CA ASN A 116 8.99 2.39 -9.01
C ASN A 116 10.51 2.59 -8.84
N ARG A 117 11.14 3.47 -9.61
CA ARG A 117 12.57 3.77 -9.47
C ARG A 117 12.88 4.38 -8.10
N ILE A 118 12.08 5.36 -7.67
CA ILE A 118 12.25 6.00 -6.35
C ILE A 118 11.96 5.00 -5.24
N ARG A 119 10.88 4.23 -5.34
CA ARG A 119 10.56 3.15 -4.39
C ARG A 119 11.72 2.18 -4.23
N ASP A 120 12.21 1.62 -5.34
CA ASP A 120 13.25 0.60 -5.33
C ASP A 120 14.55 1.13 -4.69
N GLU A 121 14.90 2.39 -4.96
CA GLU A 121 16.07 3.03 -4.37
C GLU A 121 15.88 3.36 -2.88
N LEU A 122 14.71 3.87 -2.48
CA LEU A 122 14.36 4.10 -1.06
C LEU A 122 14.36 2.79 -0.25
N GLU A 123 13.79 1.72 -0.81
CA GLU A 123 13.80 0.39 -0.19
C GLU A 123 15.23 -0.13 -0.01
N ASP A 124 16.10 -0.02 -1.02
CA ASP A 124 17.47 -0.54 -0.97
C ASP A 124 18.36 0.27 -0.02
N LEU A 125 18.26 1.61 -0.04
CA LEU A 125 18.97 2.49 0.88
C LEU A 125 18.54 2.23 2.35
N SER A 126 17.24 2.07 2.58
CA SER A 126 16.74 1.73 3.92
C SER A 126 17.18 0.33 4.37
N PHE A 127 17.18 -0.63 3.45
CA PHE A 127 17.64 -2.00 3.72
C PHE A 127 19.14 -2.03 4.07
N SER A 128 19.96 -1.20 3.43
CA SER A 128 21.39 -1.06 3.74
C SER A 128 21.65 -0.61 5.18
N VAL A 129 20.72 0.13 5.76
CA VAL A 129 20.78 0.60 7.17
C VAL A 129 20.20 -0.45 8.11
N LEU A 130 19.01 -0.98 7.79
CA LEU A 130 18.22 -1.81 8.71
C LEU A 130 18.72 -3.25 8.79
N ASN A 131 19.27 -3.80 7.70
CA ASN A 131 19.79 -5.16 7.65
C ASN A 131 20.95 -5.29 6.67
N LYS A 132 22.03 -4.56 6.97
CA LYS A 132 23.24 -4.56 6.16
C LYS A 132 23.80 -5.96 5.86
N PRO A 133 23.92 -6.89 6.84
CA PRO A 133 24.49 -8.22 6.57
C PRO A 133 23.68 -9.00 5.53
N ALA A 134 22.36 -9.00 5.61
CA ALA A 134 21.52 -9.69 4.63
C ALA A 134 21.63 -9.05 3.22
N ARG A 135 21.73 -7.73 3.17
CA ARG A 135 21.91 -6.99 1.91
C ARG A 135 23.24 -7.36 1.26
N ASP A 136 24.34 -7.32 2.01
CA ASP A 136 25.69 -7.57 1.51
C ASP A 136 25.79 -9.01 0.97
N LEU A 137 25.26 -10.00 1.68
CA LEU A 137 25.19 -11.39 1.24
C LEU A 137 24.43 -11.54 -0.12
N ILE A 138 23.31 -10.84 -0.26
CA ILE A 138 22.54 -10.87 -1.51
C ILE A 138 23.32 -10.21 -2.65
N LEU A 139 23.99 -9.09 -2.38
CA LEU A 139 24.83 -8.40 -3.38
C LEU A 139 26.01 -9.28 -3.85
N GLU A 140 26.72 -9.93 -2.95
CA GLU A 140 27.78 -10.87 -3.27
C GLU A 140 27.27 -11.97 -4.20
N ARG A 141 26.12 -12.55 -3.90
CA ARG A 141 25.50 -13.58 -4.72
C ARG A 141 25.05 -13.05 -6.08
N LEU A 142 24.47 -11.86 -6.15
CA LEU A 142 24.10 -11.23 -7.42
C LEU A 142 25.32 -10.98 -8.30
N ASN A 143 26.40 -10.45 -7.73
CA ASN A 143 27.66 -10.22 -8.44
C ASN A 143 28.28 -11.52 -8.96
N PHE A 144 28.29 -12.58 -8.14
CA PHE A 144 28.73 -13.90 -8.56
C PHE A 144 27.95 -14.43 -9.77
N ILE A 145 26.59 -14.30 -9.71
CA ILE A 145 25.72 -14.74 -10.80
C ILE A 145 25.93 -13.88 -12.06
N LYS A 146 26.10 -12.58 -11.91
CA LYS A 146 26.33 -11.65 -13.01
C LYS A 146 27.63 -11.99 -13.74
N ASN A 147 28.74 -12.14 -13.01
CA ASN A 147 30.03 -12.43 -13.56
C ASN A 147 30.08 -13.80 -14.29
N ASN A 148 29.40 -14.80 -13.74
CA ASN A 148 29.39 -16.15 -14.31
C ASN A 148 28.37 -16.37 -15.44
N ARG A 149 27.45 -15.42 -15.66
CA ARG A 149 26.32 -15.57 -16.62
C ARG A 149 26.20 -14.42 -17.61
N GLU A 150 27.16 -13.52 -17.68
CA GLU A 150 27.09 -12.36 -18.59
C GLU A 150 26.94 -12.79 -20.04
N ASP A 151 27.74 -13.80 -20.47
CA ASP A 151 27.66 -14.35 -21.83
C ASP A 151 26.32 -15.07 -22.08
N THR A 152 25.81 -15.77 -21.09
CA THR A 152 24.48 -16.40 -21.16
C THR A 152 23.38 -15.34 -21.33
N PHE A 153 23.50 -14.23 -20.63
CA PHE A 153 22.54 -13.13 -20.74
C PHE A 153 22.57 -12.50 -22.14
N LYS A 154 23.75 -12.21 -22.67
CA LYS A 154 23.94 -11.66 -24.02
C LYS A 154 23.40 -12.63 -25.08
N SER A 155 23.70 -13.93 -24.97
CA SER A 155 23.22 -14.97 -25.87
C SER A 155 21.68 -15.05 -25.87
N ILE A 156 21.03 -15.10 -24.70
CA ILE A 156 19.58 -15.12 -24.58
C ILE A 156 18.98 -13.84 -25.18
N SER A 157 19.52 -12.66 -24.85
CA SER A 157 19.05 -11.40 -25.40
C SER A 157 19.08 -11.39 -26.93
N PHE A 158 20.17 -11.84 -27.52
CA PHE A 158 20.34 -11.92 -28.96
C PHE A 158 19.34 -12.86 -29.62
N GLU A 159 19.10 -14.04 -29.02
CA GLU A 159 18.13 -15.00 -29.54
C GLU A 159 16.69 -14.45 -29.46
N LEU A 160 16.32 -13.81 -28.34
CA LEU A 160 15.01 -13.18 -28.18
C LEU A 160 14.81 -12.03 -29.19
N ILE A 161 15.83 -11.21 -29.45
CA ILE A 161 15.78 -10.12 -30.44
C ILE A 161 15.57 -10.70 -31.85
N ASN A 162 16.33 -11.72 -32.22
CA ASN A 162 16.22 -12.35 -33.54
C ASN A 162 14.86 -13.00 -33.73
N LEU A 163 14.32 -13.67 -32.71
CA LEU A 163 13.01 -14.27 -32.73
C LEU A 163 11.90 -13.21 -32.97
N LEU A 164 11.97 -12.05 -32.31
CA LEU A 164 11.00 -10.98 -32.51
C LEU A 164 11.17 -10.35 -33.91
N LYS A 165 12.40 -10.11 -34.33
CA LYS A 165 12.70 -9.54 -35.65
C LYS A 165 12.20 -10.42 -36.79
N SER A 166 12.38 -11.77 -36.70
CA SER A 166 11.88 -12.72 -37.70
C SER A 166 10.34 -12.77 -37.77
N ASN A 167 9.64 -12.35 -36.71
CA ASN A 167 8.19 -12.22 -36.66
C ASN A 167 7.69 -10.79 -36.95
N GLY A 168 8.54 -9.90 -37.47
CA GLY A 168 8.20 -8.53 -37.85
C GLY A 168 7.96 -7.57 -36.68
N ILE A 169 8.35 -7.94 -35.45
CA ILE A 169 8.13 -7.13 -34.27
C ILE A 169 9.38 -6.30 -33.95
N LYS A 170 9.22 -4.98 -33.94
CA LYS A 170 10.28 -4.05 -33.50
C LYS A 170 10.25 -3.93 -31.99
N ALA A 171 11.29 -4.39 -31.32
CA ALA A 171 11.38 -4.37 -29.86
C ALA A 171 12.78 -3.98 -29.37
N THR A 172 12.82 -3.32 -28.21
CA THR A 172 14.04 -3.12 -27.43
C THR A 172 14.03 -4.08 -26.25
N ILE A 173 15.09 -4.86 -26.09
CA ILE A 173 15.24 -5.81 -24.98
C ILE A 173 16.31 -5.31 -24.03
N THR A 174 15.95 -5.20 -22.75
CA THR A 174 16.87 -4.82 -21.67
C THR A 174 16.81 -5.84 -20.54
N GLY A 175 17.96 -6.05 -19.89
CA GLY A 175 17.99 -6.81 -18.65
C GLY A 175 17.30 -6.08 -17.52
N ARG A 176 16.62 -6.84 -16.66
CA ARG A 176 16.05 -6.34 -15.42
C ARG A 176 16.77 -6.99 -14.24
N GLU A 177 17.51 -6.19 -13.52
CA GLU A 177 18.07 -6.61 -12.24
C GLU A 177 17.03 -6.41 -11.14
N LYS A 178 16.92 -7.38 -10.23
CA LYS A 178 16.08 -7.26 -9.03
C LYS A 178 16.89 -6.59 -7.93
N THR A 179 16.27 -5.67 -7.21
CA THR A 179 16.92 -5.01 -6.07
C THR A 179 17.17 -6.01 -4.93
N PRO A 180 18.23 -5.84 -4.13
CA PRO A 180 18.52 -6.71 -3.00
C PRO A 180 17.34 -6.84 -2.04
N PHE A 181 16.64 -5.75 -1.73
CA PHE A 181 15.47 -5.79 -0.87
C PHE A 181 14.32 -6.61 -1.48
N SER A 182 14.05 -6.49 -2.78
CA SER A 182 13.00 -7.29 -3.44
C SER A 182 13.29 -8.79 -3.40
N ILE A 183 14.56 -9.16 -3.48
CA ILE A 183 15.04 -10.54 -3.34
C ILE A 183 14.85 -11.01 -1.89
N TRP A 184 15.32 -10.23 -0.93
CA TRP A 184 15.17 -10.55 0.49
C TRP A 184 13.71 -10.74 0.90
N ARG A 185 12.82 -9.82 0.49
CA ARG A 185 11.38 -9.92 0.72
C ARG A 185 10.78 -11.20 0.13
N LYS A 186 11.25 -11.61 -1.04
CA LYS A 186 10.80 -12.85 -1.68
C LYS A 186 11.25 -14.10 -0.92
N ILE A 187 12.50 -14.10 -0.42
CA ILE A 187 13.05 -15.17 0.42
C ILE A 187 12.21 -15.32 1.69
N GLN A 188 11.96 -14.22 2.40
CA GLN A 188 11.17 -14.22 3.63
C GLN A 188 9.73 -14.69 3.40
N ASN A 189 9.06 -14.17 2.37
CA ASN A 189 7.66 -14.49 2.08
C ASN A 189 7.45 -15.93 1.62
N LYS A 190 8.42 -16.51 0.90
CA LYS A 190 8.33 -17.88 0.35
C LYS A 190 9.05 -18.91 1.20
N LYS A 191 9.78 -18.50 2.22
CA LYS A 191 10.62 -19.37 3.07
C LYS A 191 11.56 -20.26 2.23
N ILE A 192 12.16 -19.70 1.18
CA ILE A 192 13.10 -20.37 0.28
C ILE A 192 14.52 -19.87 0.54
N SER A 193 15.53 -20.69 0.20
CA SER A 193 16.93 -20.25 0.27
C SER A 193 17.32 -19.35 -0.92
N LEU A 194 18.41 -18.63 -0.78
CA LEU A 194 18.95 -17.78 -1.86
C LEU A 194 19.34 -18.61 -3.11
N GLU A 195 19.79 -19.85 -2.91
CA GLU A 195 20.14 -20.76 -4.00
C GLU A 195 18.91 -21.25 -4.79
N GLN A 196 17.77 -21.34 -4.13
CA GLN A 196 16.50 -21.75 -4.76
C GLN A 196 15.86 -20.64 -5.60
N LEU A 197 16.43 -19.44 -5.60
CA LEU A 197 16.00 -18.33 -6.46
C LEU A 197 16.44 -18.57 -7.90
N THR A 198 15.61 -19.22 -8.67
CA THR A 198 15.87 -19.54 -10.09
C THR A 198 15.50 -18.40 -11.04
N ASP A 199 14.69 -17.43 -10.60
CA ASP A 199 14.16 -16.33 -11.42
C ASP A 199 14.91 -15.00 -11.19
N ILE A 200 16.24 -15.06 -11.20
CA ILE A 200 17.12 -13.89 -11.05
C ILE A 200 17.26 -13.14 -12.37
N ILE A 201 17.19 -13.86 -13.50
CA ILE A 201 17.31 -13.27 -14.83
C ILE A 201 15.93 -12.84 -15.30
N GLY A 202 15.76 -11.54 -15.49
CA GLY A 202 14.56 -10.95 -16.05
C GLY A 202 14.88 -10.15 -17.31
N PHE A 203 13.99 -10.21 -18.29
CA PHE A 203 14.06 -9.41 -19.49
C PHE A 203 12.88 -8.47 -19.56
N ARG A 204 13.14 -7.24 -19.95
CA ARG A 204 12.15 -6.24 -20.25
C ARG A 204 12.11 -6.03 -21.75
N ILE A 205 10.95 -6.19 -22.35
CA ILE A 205 10.73 -6.04 -23.78
C ILE A 205 9.81 -4.85 -23.99
N ILE A 206 10.33 -3.85 -24.69
CA ILE A 206 9.60 -2.63 -25.00
C ILE A 206 9.26 -2.66 -26.48
N VAL A 207 7.96 -2.57 -26.76
CA VAL A 207 7.37 -2.59 -28.12
C VAL A 207 6.61 -1.29 -28.40
N GLN A 208 6.15 -1.12 -29.65
CA GLN A 208 5.54 0.16 -30.09
C GLN A 208 4.12 0.36 -29.56
N ASN A 209 3.29 -0.67 -29.60
CA ASN A 209 1.87 -0.58 -29.28
C ASN A 209 1.38 -1.82 -28.48
N ILE A 210 0.12 -1.77 -28.02
CA ILE A 210 -0.50 -2.83 -27.22
C ILE A 210 -0.65 -4.12 -28.04
N GLU A 211 -0.98 -4.03 -29.32
CA GLU A 211 -1.11 -5.17 -30.21
C GLU A 211 0.20 -5.95 -30.29
N ASP A 212 1.32 -5.25 -30.44
CA ASP A 212 2.65 -5.86 -30.43
C ASP A 212 3.01 -6.49 -29.08
N CYS A 213 2.45 -6.01 -27.96
CA CYS A 213 2.63 -6.69 -26.68
C CYS A 213 2.04 -8.11 -26.70
N TYR A 214 0.83 -8.27 -27.21
CA TYR A 214 0.17 -9.57 -27.30
C TYR A 214 0.76 -10.46 -28.40
N LYS A 215 1.18 -9.90 -29.54
CA LYS A 215 1.93 -10.61 -30.56
C LYS A 215 3.24 -11.17 -30.00
N THR A 216 3.99 -10.36 -29.26
CA THR A 216 5.24 -10.76 -28.59
C THR A 216 4.99 -11.92 -27.62
N LEU A 217 3.92 -11.84 -26.81
CA LEU A 217 3.51 -12.91 -25.93
C LEU A 217 3.24 -14.20 -26.68
N GLY A 218 2.47 -14.14 -27.78
CA GLY A 218 2.16 -15.28 -28.64
C GLY A 218 3.41 -15.93 -29.22
N VAL A 219 4.36 -15.14 -29.74
CA VAL A 219 5.63 -15.61 -30.27
C VAL A 219 6.45 -16.35 -29.20
N PHE A 220 6.53 -15.83 -27.98
CA PHE A 220 7.27 -16.51 -26.91
C PHE A 220 6.59 -17.78 -26.41
N HIS A 221 5.27 -17.76 -26.26
CA HIS A 221 4.52 -18.92 -25.79
C HIS A 221 4.44 -20.05 -26.83
N SER A 222 4.55 -19.73 -28.13
CA SER A 222 4.64 -20.75 -29.19
C SER A 222 6.04 -21.38 -29.27
N LYS A 223 7.08 -20.62 -28.90
CA LYS A 223 8.48 -21.09 -29.02
C LYS A 223 9.01 -21.74 -27.73
N PHE A 224 8.61 -21.25 -26.56
CA PHE A 224 9.15 -21.65 -25.26
C PHE A 224 8.07 -22.20 -24.35
N SER A 225 8.39 -23.24 -23.59
CA SER A 225 7.47 -23.80 -22.59
C SER A 225 7.23 -22.79 -21.46
N THR A 226 5.95 -22.53 -21.17
CA THR A 226 5.52 -21.59 -20.12
C THR A 226 5.54 -22.24 -18.75
N ILE A 227 5.76 -21.44 -17.70
CA ILE A 227 5.70 -21.91 -16.31
C ILE A 227 4.31 -21.63 -15.78
N PRO A 228 3.53 -22.65 -15.38
CA PRO A 228 2.18 -22.50 -14.88
C PRO A 228 2.08 -21.52 -13.69
N GLY A 229 1.01 -20.70 -13.66
CA GLY A 229 0.76 -19.75 -12.57
C GLY A 229 1.71 -18.53 -12.54
N LYS A 230 2.53 -18.33 -13.60
CA LYS A 230 3.45 -17.19 -13.70
C LYS A 230 3.05 -16.16 -14.76
N PHE A 231 1.98 -16.40 -15.45
CA PHE A 231 1.38 -15.44 -16.37
C PHE A 231 0.53 -14.42 -15.60
N LYS A 232 0.71 -13.13 -15.90
CA LYS A 232 -0.11 -12.04 -15.37
C LYS A 232 -0.26 -10.95 -16.43
N ASP A 233 -1.48 -10.62 -16.77
CA ASP A 233 -1.81 -9.54 -17.68
C ASP A 233 -2.24 -8.29 -16.91
N TYR A 234 -1.31 -7.36 -16.77
CA TYR A 234 -1.57 -6.05 -16.19
C TYR A 234 -1.90 -4.98 -17.26
N ILE A 235 -2.02 -5.34 -18.54
CA ILE A 235 -2.53 -4.43 -19.57
C ILE A 235 -4.04 -4.42 -19.51
N SER A 236 -4.66 -5.59 -19.53
CA SER A 236 -6.11 -5.76 -19.41
C SER A 236 -6.63 -5.46 -18.00
N THR A 237 -5.84 -5.78 -16.98
CA THR A 237 -6.20 -5.55 -15.57
C THR A 237 -5.06 -4.81 -14.85
N PRO A 238 -4.98 -3.47 -14.99
CA PRO A 238 -3.90 -2.68 -14.40
C PRO A 238 -3.83 -2.78 -12.88
N LYS A 239 -2.62 -2.64 -12.31
CA LYS A 239 -2.47 -2.51 -10.86
C LYS A 239 -3.12 -1.22 -10.35
N ILE A 240 -3.27 -1.12 -9.01
CA ILE A 240 -3.83 0.09 -8.34
C ILE A 240 -3.06 1.35 -8.72
N ASN A 241 -1.75 1.24 -8.80
CA ASN A 241 -0.85 2.33 -9.19
C ASN A 241 -0.79 2.56 -10.71
N LYS A 242 -1.82 2.11 -11.45
CA LYS A 242 -1.94 2.22 -12.92
C LYS A 242 -0.78 1.54 -13.70
N TYR A 243 0.03 0.71 -13.04
CA TYR A 243 1.08 -0.06 -13.72
C TYR A 243 0.49 -1.03 -14.73
N LYS A 244 1.01 -1.00 -15.97
CA LYS A 244 0.63 -1.86 -17.09
C LYS A 244 1.84 -2.62 -17.62
N SER A 245 1.72 -3.92 -17.80
CA SER A 245 2.72 -4.79 -18.44
C SER A 245 2.17 -6.20 -18.53
N ILE A 246 2.58 -7.00 -19.50
CA ILE A 246 2.38 -8.45 -19.48
C ILE A 246 3.61 -9.07 -18.78
N HIS A 247 3.36 -9.94 -17.81
CA HIS A 247 4.40 -10.73 -17.15
C HIS A 247 4.22 -12.19 -17.49
N THR A 248 5.27 -12.84 -17.94
CA THR A 248 5.30 -14.28 -18.13
C THR A 248 6.66 -14.86 -17.73
N SER A 249 6.71 -16.15 -17.44
CA SER A 249 7.95 -16.87 -17.23
C SER A 249 7.99 -18.09 -18.12
N VAL A 250 9.08 -18.27 -18.81
CA VAL A 250 9.30 -19.37 -19.75
C VAL A 250 10.61 -20.08 -19.47
N ILE A 251 10.75 -21.30 -20.00
CA ILE A 251 12.03 -22.00 -20.07
C ILE A 251 12.71 -21.52 -21.35
N GLY A 252 13.74 -20.69 -21.19
CA GLY A 252 14.46 -20.06 -22.30
C GLY A 252 15.38 -20.99 -23.06
N PRO A 253 16.13 -20.45 -24.04
CA PRO A 253 16.99 -21.21 -24.96
C PRO A 253 18.03 -22.10 -24.27
N THR A 254 18.60 -21.60 -23.19
CA THR A 254 19.64 -22.31 -22.39
C THR A 254 19.06 -23.17 -21.27
N LYS A 255 17.79 -23.60 -21.39
CA LYS A 255 17.03 -24.33 -20.36
C LYS A 255 16.94 -23.61 -19.01
N ASN A 256 17.31 -22.33 -18.96
CA ASN A 256 17.15 -21.50 -17.79
C ASN A 256 15.73 -20.90 -17.75
N ARG A 257 15.22 -20.76 -16.54
CA ARG A 257 14.00 -20.01 -16.31
C ARG A 257 14.26 -18.52 -16.46
N ILE A 258 13.49 -17.88 -17.34
CA ILE A 258 13.54 -16.44 -17.57
C ILE A 258 12.18 -15.79 -17.30
N GLU A 259 12.19 -14.67 -16.61
CA GLU A 259 11.02 -13.81 -16.42
C GLU A 259 11.00 -12.75 -17.52
N ILE A 260 9.88 -12.59 -18.19
CA ILE A 260 9.71 -11.64 -19.30
C ILE A 260 8.63 -10.64 -18.93
N GLN A 261 8.93 -9.35 -19.08
CA GLN A 261 7.99 -8.25 -18.95
C GLN A 261 7.85 -7.56 -20.29
N ILE A 262 6.63 -7.53 -20.83
CA ILE A 262 6.34 -6.94 -22.13
C ILE A 262 5.46 -5.71 -21.91
N ARG A 263 5.84 -4.58 -22.49
CA ARG A 263 5.12 -3.31 -22.35
C ARG A 263 5.46 -2.35 -23.47
N THR A 264 4.61 -1.36 -23.71
CA THR A 264 4.91 -0.27 -24.66
C THR A 264 5.92 0.71 -24.05
N PHE A 265 6.46 1.59 -24.90
CA PHE A 265 7.33 2.68 -24.43
C PHE A 265 6.60 3.59 -23.41
N GLU A 266 5.35 3.94 -23.69
CA GLU A 266 4.55 4.77 -22.78
C GLU A 266 4.32 4.08 -21.42
N MET A 267 3.98 2.78 -21.43
CA MET A 267 3.87 1.98 -20.19
C MET A 267 5.20 1.89 -19.45
N HIS A 268 6.32 1.90 -20.17
CA HIS A 268 7.66 1.89 -19.58
C HIS A 268 7.95 3.21 -18.86
N GLU A 269 7.75 4.34 -19.52
CA GLU A 269 7.92 5.65 -18.91
C GLU A 269 7.05 5.81 -17.66
N PHE A 270 5.78 5.39 -17.76
CA PHE A 270 4.89 5.42 -16.60
C PHE A 270 5.37 4.49 -15.46
N ALA A 271 5.84 3.28 -15.78
CA ALA A 271 6.34 2.36 -14.77
C ALA A 271 7.63 2.83 -14.08
N GLU A 272 8.46 3.65 -14.75
CA GLU A 272 9.69 4.20 -14.16
C GLU A 272 9.44 5.50 -13.37
N ARG A 273 8.62 6.39 -13.92
CA ARG A 273 8.44 7.77 -13.42
C ARG A 273 7.10 8.00 -12.72
N GLY A 274 6.16 7.05 -12.85
CA GLY A 274 4.84 7.16 -12.27
C GLY A 274 4.08 8.39 -12.76
N ILE A 275 3.44 9.07 -11.84
CA ILE A 275 2.66 10.28 -12.11
C ILE A 275 3.48 11.38 -12.83
N ALA A 276 4.76 11.47 -12.52
CA ALA A 276 5.63 12.48 -13.16
C ALA A 276 5.76 12.30 -14.68
N SER A 277 5.46 11.13 -15.24
CA SER A 277 5.46 10.91 -16.69
C SER A 277 4.30 11.61 -17.41
N HIS A 278 3.14 11.75 -16.76
CA HIS A 278 1.96 12.41 -17.34
C HIS A 278 2.14 13.91 -17.57
N TRP A 279 3.03 14.55 -16.80
CA TRP A 279 3.25 15.99 -16.90
C TRP A 279 4.01 16.42 -18.14
N LYS A 280 4.72 15.51 -18.79
CA LYS A 280 5.42 15.80 -20.06
C LYS A 280 4.44 16.04 -21.22
N TYR A 281 3.22 15.53 -21.14
CA TYR A 281 2.23 15.58 -22.23
C TYR A 281 1.10 16.59 -22.01
N LYS A 282 0.90 17.10 -20.79
CA LYS A 282 -0.18 18.05 -20.45
C LYS A 282 0.38 19.47 -20.15
N SER A 283 1.20 20.02 -21.03
CA SER A 283 1.83 21.33 -20.83
C SER A 283 0.89 22.53 -20.99
N SER A 284 -0.41 22.37 -21.17
CA SER A 284 -1.35 23.46 -21.48
C SER A 284 -2.62 23.53 -20.60
N GLU A 285 -2.88 22.60 -19.71
CA GLU A 285 -4.05 22.70 -18.82
C GLU A 285 -3.63 23.02 -17.40
N LYS A 286 -4.26 24.05 -16.80
CA LYS A 286 -4.05 24.47 -15.41
C LYS A 286 -4.16 23.26 -14.47
N PHE A 287 -3.13 23.05 -13.69
CA PHE A 287 -3.06 22.09 -12.60
C PHE A 287 -4.03 22.53 -11.49
N THR A 288 -5.32 22.31 -11.70
CA THR A 288 -6.35 22.60 -10.72
C THR A 288 -6.88 21.30 -10.09
N GLU A 289 -7.54 21.41 -8.97
CA GLU A 289 -8.16 20.42 -8.06
C GLU A 289 -8.60 19.05 -8.62
N LEU A 290 -8.64 18.87 -9.94
CA LEU A 290 -9.06 17.63 -10.61
C LEU A 290 -8.03 16.51 -10.58
N SER A 291 -6.73 16.80 -10.41
CA SER A 291 -5.68 15.79 -10.59
C SER A 291 -5.61 14.73 -9.46
N TRP A 292 -5.89 15.09 -8.22
CA TRP A 292 -5.87 14.14 -7.11
C TRP A 292 -7.11 13.24 -7.05
N ARG A 293 -8.25 13.74 -7.56
CA ARG A 293 -9.51 12.95 -7.64
C ARG A 293 -9.40 11.75 -8.61
N GLU A 294 -8.41 11.76 -9.50
CA GLU A 294 -8.10 10.64 -10.38
C GLU A 294 -7.41 9.47 -9.63
N TYR A 295 -6.97 9.71 -8.39
CA TYR A 295 -6.31 8.70 -7.57
C TYR A 295 -7.25 8.19 -6.48
N ASP A 296 -8.01 7.15 -6.80
CA ASP A 296 -8.97 6.51 -5.89
C ASP A 296 -8.36 6.21 -4.52
N TRP A 297 -7.11 5.75 -4.47
CA TRP A 297 -6.42 5.43 -3.24
C TRP A 297 -6.19 6.66 -2.33
N LEU A 298 -5.89 7.82 -2.91
CA LEU A 298 -5.69 9.06 -2.15
C LEU A 298 -7.02 9.58 -1.62
N ARG A 299 -8.06 9.50 -2.44
CA ARG A 299 -9.43 9.86 -2.02
C ARG A 299 -9.90 8.97 -0.88
N ASP A 300 -9.69 7.64 -0.98
CA ASP A 300 -10.05 6.70 0.07
C ASP A 300 -9.28 7.00 1.38
N LEU A 301 -8.01 7.39 1.30
CA LEU A 301 -7.22 7.78 2.46
C LEU A 301 -7.72 9.09 3.10
N VAL A 302 -8.03 10.09 2.29
CA VAL A 302 -8.59 11.36 2.78
C VAL A 302 -9.93 11.10 3.47
N GLU A 303 -10.83 10.30 2.87
CA GLU A 303 -12.11 9.93 3.48
C GLU A 303 -11.93 9.25 4.85
N ILE A 304 -10.97 8.34 4.96
CA ILE A 304 -10.63 7.67 6.23
C ILE A 304 -10.14 8.68 7.27
N ILE A 305 -9.29 9.62 6.86
CA ILE A 305 -8.71 10.65 7.72
C ILE A 305 -9.77 11.63 8.21
N GLU A 306 -10.72 12.02 7.36
CA GLU A 306 -11.79 12.95 7.70
C GLU A 306 -12.88 12.33 8.58
N THR A 307 -13.12 11.03 8.44
CA THR A 307 -14.22 10.33 9.11
C THR A 307 -13.83 9.63 10.41
N GLY A 308 -12.57 9.51 10.72
CA GLY A 308 -12.15 8.75 11.87
C GLY A 308 -11.82 9.62 13.11
N ASN A 309 -11.89 9.04 14.29
CA ASN A 309 -11.84 9.75 15.58
C ASN A 309 -10.51 9.61 16.35
N SER A 310 -9.50 8.87 15.83
CA SER A 310 -8.23 8.65 16.54
C SER A 310 -7.03 8.57 15.58
N PRO A 311 -5.94 9.32 15.83
CA PRO A 311 -4.74 9.32 14.99
C PRO A 311 -4.10 7.93 14.80
N GLN A 312 -4.05 7.11 15.84
CA GLN A 312 -3.45 5.77 15.84
C GLN A 312 -4.19 4.81 14.91
N HIS A 313 -5.53 4.86 14.89
CA HIS A 313 -6.34 4.04 14.01
C HIS A 313 -6.13 4.38 12.53
N TYR A 314 -5.92 5.66 12.17
CA TYR A 314 -5.64 6.04 10.78
C TYR A 314 -4.33 5.47 10.28
N TYR A 315 -3.29 5.54 11.11
CA TYR A 315 -1.96 5.07 10.74
C TYR A 315 -1.95 3.58 10.44
N GLU A 316 -2.57 2.77 11.31
CA GLU A 316 -2.68 1.33 11.10
C GLU A 316 -3.52 0.97 9.88
N PHE A 317 -4.67 1.65 9.67
CA PHE A 317 -5.53 1.39 8.51
C PHE A 317 -4.87 1.77 7.20
N THR A 318 -4.19 2.89 7.18
CA THR A 318 -3.49 3.35 6.00
C THR A 318 -2.31 2.43 5.67
N LYS A 319 -1.57 1.99 6.68
CA LYS A 319 -0.50 1.00 6.52
C LYS A 319 -1.07 -0.30 5.90
N LEU A 320 -2.19 -0.80 6.39
CA LEU A 320 -2.85 -1.98 5.82
C LEU A 320 -3.26 -1.75 4.35
N GLN A 321 -3.83 -0.61 4.02
CA GLN A 321 -4.22 -0.31 2.62
C GLN A 321 -3.03 -0.12 1.68
N MET A 322 -1.91 0.42 2.15
CA MET A 322 -0.73 0.64 1.31
C MET A 322 -0.01 -0.65 0.91
N PHE A 323 -0.06 -1.70 1.74
CA PHE A 323 0.71 -2.94 1.52
C PHE A 323 -0.08 -4.11 0.90
N GLN A 324 -1.38 -3.98 0.67
CA GLN A 324 -2.20 -5.12 0.24
C GLN A 324 -2.30 -5.28 -1.28
N GLU A 325 -2.07 -6.51 -1.77
CA GLU A 325 -2.50 -6.95 -3.09
C GLU A 325 -4.03 -6.99 -3.14
N ASN A 326 -4.63 -6.78 -4.32
CA ASN A 326 -6.08 -6.78 -4.44
C ASN A 326 -6.61 -8.10 -5.00
N VAL A 327 -7.86 -8.36 -4.65
CA VAL A 327 -8.73 -9.34 -5.29
C VAL A 327 -9.87 -8.61 -6.00
N PHE A 328 -10.27 -9.12 -7.14
CA PHE A 328 -11.40 -8.62 -7.91
C PHE A 328 -12.55 -9.60 -7.75
N CYS A 329 -13.65 -9.13 -7.18
CA CYS A 329 -14.86 -9.90 -6.98
C CYS A 329 -15.98 -9.31 -7.84
N PHE A 330 -16.97 -10.12 -8.16
CA PHE A 330 -18.05 -9.74 -9.06
C PHE A 330 -19.38 -9.70 -8.31
N THR A 331 -20.20 -8.70 -8.64
CA THR A 331 -21.61 -8.73 -8.26
C THR A 331 -22.37 -9.69 -9.20
N PRO A 332 -23.56 -10.19 -8.81
CA PRO A 332 -24.40 -11.00 -9.70
C PRO A 332 -24.81 -10.29 -11.01
N LYS A 333 -24.72 -8.95 -11.03
CA LYS A 333 -24.98 -8.13 -12.22
C LYS A 333 -23.74 -7.91 -13.10
N GLY A 334 -22.59 -8.54 -12.75
CA GLY A 334 -21.35 -8.44 -13.51
C GLY A 334 -20.47 -7.23 -13.17
N ALA A 335 -20.86 -6.37 -12.21
CA ALA A 335 -20.00 -5.27 -11.80
C ALA A 335 -18.79 -5.81 -11.03
N VAL A 336 -17.59 -5.29 -11.36
CA VAL A 336 -16.33 -5.66 -10.74
C VAL A 336 -16.08 -4.81 -9.49
N ILE A 337 -15.89 -5.45 -8.36
CA ILE A 337 -15.55 -4.80 -7.09
C ILE A 337 -14.11 -5.18 -6.72
N LYS A 338 -13.28 -4.17 -6.59
CA LYS A 338 -11.89 -4.31 -6.20
C LYS A 338 -11.75 -4.20 -4.69
N LEU A 339 -11.12 -5.20 -4.08
CA LEU A 339 -10.94 -5.30 -2.63
C LEU A 339 -9.50 -5.67 -2.30
N PRO A 340 -9.00 -5.34 -1.10
CA PRO A 340 -7.71 -5.82 -0.64
C PRO A 340 -7.69 -7.36 -0.49
N MET A 341 -6.52 -7.97 -0.61
CA MET A 341 -6.33 -9.39 -0.36
C MET A 341 -6.81 -9.77 1.05
N ASN A 342 -7.47 -10.91 1.18
CA ASN A 342 -8.13 -11.37 2.41
C ASN A 342 -9.34 -10.52 2.84
N ALA A 343 -9.87 -9.65 1.97
CA ALA A 343 -11.14 -8.97 2.21
C ALA A 343 -12.28 -9.99 2.37
N THR A 344 -13.29 -9.59 3.10
CA THR A 344 -14.42 -10.43 3.45
C THR A 344 -15.70 -9.98 2.70
N PRO A 345 -16.78 -10.77 2.67
CA PRO A 345 -18.08 -10.33 2.18
C PRO A 345 -18.62 -9.07 2.88
N VAL A 346 -18.21 -8.81 4.13
CA VAL A 346 -18.49 -7.52 4.80
C VAL A 346 -17.84 -6.38 4.02
N ASP A 347 -16.54 -6.49 3.72
CA ASP A 347 -15.82 -5.48 2.92
C ASP A 347 -16.47 -5.27 1.56
N PHE A 348 -16.87 -6.36 0.91
CA PHE A 348 -17.57 -6.32 -0.37
C PHE A 348 -18.91 -5.57 -0.28
N ALA A 349 -19.71 -5.86 0.74
CA ALA A 349 -21.01 -5.21 0.96
C ALA A 349 -20.87 -3.69 1.11
N TYR A 350 -19.90 -3.23 1.92
CA TYR A 350 -19.60 -1.80 2.09
C TYR A 350 -18.95 -1.16 0.86
N ALA A 351 -18.16 -1.91 0.10
CA ALA A 351 -17.59 -1.42 -1.16
C ALA A 351 -18.68 -1.15 -2.20
N VAL A 352 -19.71 -2.01 -2.27
CA VAL A 352 -20.88 -1.79 -3.14
C VAL A 352 -21.69 -0.59 -2.69
N HIS A 353 -22.15 -0.57 -1.46
CA HIS A 353 -22.89 0.56 -0.88
C HIS A 353 -23.02 0.44 0.64
N THR A 354 -22.88 1.56 1.38
CA THR A 354 -22.99 1.59 2.85
C THR A 354 -24.30 0.99 3.37
N LYS A 355 -25.44 1.27 2.69
CA LYS A 355 -26.74 0.68 3.08
C LYS A 355 -26.74 -0.84 2.98
N ILE A 356 -26.07 -1.43 1.96
CA ILE A 356 -25.96 -2.88 1.80
C ILE A 356 -25.11 -3.44 2.94
N GLY A 357 -23.99 -2.80 3.27
CA GLY A 357 -23.14 -3.19 4.40
C GLY A 357 -23.89 -3.15 5.73
N ASN A 358 -24.62 -2.08 6.01
CA ASN A 358 -25.38 -1.92 7.25
C ASN A 358 -26.53 -2.91 7.39
N SER A 359 -27.10 -3.40 6.29
CA SER A 359 -28.26 -4.32 6.27
C SER A 359 -27.91 -5.76 5.92
N ALA A 360 -26.64 -6.11 5.79
CA ALA A 360 -26.18 -7.46 5.42
C ALA A 360 -26.49 -8.47 6.52
N ILE A 361 -27.05 -9.62 6.13
CA ILE A 361 -27.38 -10.74 7.05
C ILE A 361 -26.62 -12.01 6.70
N SER A 362 -26.45 -12.29 5.41
CA SER A 362 -25.72 -13.47 4.91
C SER A 362 -25.15 -13.18 3.52
N CYS A 363 -24.35 -14.10 3.01
CA CYS A 363 -23.82 -14.02 1.66
C CYS A 363 -23.73 -15.40 1.00
N SER A 364 -23.78 -15.41 -0.32
CA SER A 364 -23.35 -16.55 -1.13
C SER A 364 -22.16 -16.16 -1.99
N VAL A 365 -21.17 -17.06 -2.07
CA VAL A 365 -19.97 -16.90 -2.90
C VAL A 365 -19.95 -18.04 -3.90
N ASN A 366 -19.96 -17.72 -5.18
CA ASN A 366 -20.03 -18.70 -6.29
C ASN A 366 -21.23 -19.65 -6.15
N GLY A 367 -22.38 -19.14 -5.68
CA GLY A 367 -23.60 -19.91 -5.49
C GLY A 367 -23.67 -20.71 -4.17
N THR A 368 -22.60 -20.76 -3.37
CA THR A 368 -22.56 -21.47 -2.09
C THR A 368 -22.67 -20.47 -0.94
N GLU A 369 -23.51 -20.76 0.06
CA GLU A 369 -23.62 -19.93 1.26
C GLU A 369 -22.30 -19.98 2.05
N LYS A 370 -21.82 -18.81 2.46
CA LYS A 370 -20.62 -18.64 3.28
C LYS A 370 -20.86 -17.60 4.37
N THR A 371 -20.00 -17.64 5.37
CA THR A 371 -20.06 -16.62 6.44
C THR A 371 -19.57 -15.28 5.91
N LEU A 372 -20.08 -14.18 6.46
CA LEU A 372 -19.68 -12.82 6.11
C LEU A 372 -18.21 -12.51 6.45
N GLN A 373 -17.52 -13.40 7.16
CA GLN A 373 -16.13 -13.22 7.61
C GLN A 373 -15.11 -14.03 6.80
N ASN A 374 -15.53 -14.88 5.88
CA ASN A 374 -14.62 -15.67 5.05
C ASN A 374 -13.84 -14.79 4.08
N ALA A 375 -12.54 -15.07 3.91
CA ALA A 375 -11.72 -14.36 2.93
C ALA A 375 -12.18 -14.66 1.50
N LEU A 376 -12.35 -13.61 0.72
CA LEU A 376 -12.68 -13.66 -0.71
C LEU A 376 -11.44 -13.93 -1.56
N LYS A 377 -11.63 -14.58 -2.69
CA LYS A 377 -10.61 -14.89 -3.68
C LYS A 377 -10.85 -14.11 -4.97
N ASN A 378 -9.80 -13.96 -5.75
CA ASN A 378 -9.90 -13.33 -7.06
C ASN A 378 -10.84 -14.14 -7.98
N GLY A 379 -11.80 -13.49 -8.60
CA GLY A 379 -12.80 -14.11 -9.45
C GLY A 379 -14.10 -14.51 -8.73
N ASP A 380 -14.20 -14.37 -7.41
CA ASP A 380 -15.41 -14.74 -6.67
C ASP A 380 -16.60 -13.87 -7.06
N MET A 381 -17.74 -14.52 -7.35
CA MET A 381 -19.04 -13.86 -7.52
C MET A 381 -19.76 -13.84 -6.17
N VAL A 382 -19.98 -12.64 -5.64
CA VAL A 382 -20.51 -12.44 -4.29
C VAL A 382 -21.91 -11.82 -4.34
N LYS A 383 -22.86 -12.51 -3.72
CA LYS A 383 -24.23 -12.03 -3.52
C LYS A 383 -24.47 -11.80 -2.04
N ILE A 384 -24.77 -10.55 -1.65
CA ILE A 384 -25.12 -10.19 -0.29
C ILE A 384 -26.64 -10.23 -0.12
N GLN A 385 -27.10 -10.88 0.93
CA GLN A 385 -28.49 -10.85 1.36
C GLN A 385 -28.66 -9.78 2.43
N THR A 386 -29.72 -8.98 2.33
CA THR A 386 -29.96 -7.84 3.21
C THR A 386 -31.34 -7.93 3.85
N SER A 387 -31.47 -7.38 5.07
CA SER A 387 -32.76 -7.22 5.76
C SER A 387 -32.91 -5.80 6.26
N LYS A 388 -34.12 -5.26 6.17
CA LYS A 388 -34.42 -3.88 6.66
C LYS A 388 -34.19 -3.72 8.17
N ASN A 389 -34.33 -4.81 8.92
CA ASN A 389 -34.20 -4.81 10.38
C ASN A 389 -32.79 -5.23 10.86
N ALA A 390 -31.85 -5.49 9.93
CA ALA A 390 -30.49 -5.85 10.28
C ALA A 390 -29.68 -4.62 10.68
N SER A 391 -28.70 -4.86 11.53
CA SER A 391 -27.68 -3.87 11.91
C SER A 391 -26.31 -4.50 11.82
N PRO A 392 -25.26 -3.72 11.52
CA PRO A 392 -23.91 -4.26 11.40
C PRO A 392 -23.42 -4.77 12.76
N SER A 393 -22.79 -5.94 12.77
CA SER A 393 -22.18 -6.49 13.99
C SER A 393 -20.85 -5.80 14.30
N LEU A 394 -20.61 -5.45 15.57
CA LEU A 394 -19.30 -4.95 16.03
C LEU A 394 -18.19 -5.99 15.83
N HIS A 395 -18.49 -7.28 15.87
CA HIS A 395 -17.52 -8.36 15.60
C HIS A 395 -16.94 -8.29 14.18
N TRP A 396 -17.63 -7.65 13.24
CA TRP A 396 -17.08 -7.47 11.89
C TRP A 396 -15.85 -6.56 11.86
N LEU A 397 -15.63 -5.73 12.87
CA LEU A 397 -14.44 -4.89 12.98
C LEU A 397 -13.14 -5.71 13.05
N SER A 398 -13.17 -6.93 13.59
CA SER A 398 -12.01 -7.80 13.65
C SER A 398 -11.69 -8.47 12.31
N SER A 399 -12.71 -8.79 11.52
CA SER A 399 -12.59 -9.52 10.24
C SER A 399 -12.48 -8.60 9.02
N ALA A 400 -13.15 -7.45 9.03
CA ALA A 400 -13.11 -6.49 7.93
C ALA A 400 -11.69 -5.95 7.69
N LYS A 401 -11.28 -5.87 6.42
CA LYS A 401 -9.94 -5.45 5.99
C LYS A 401 -9.93 -4.03 5.41
N THR A 402 -11.10 -3.52 4.99
CA THR A 402 -11.17 -2.17 4.41
C THR A 402 -11.43 -1.12 5.47
N GLY A 403 -10.76 0.03 5.35
CA GLY A 403 -11.03 1.20 6.19
C GLY A 403 -12.47 1.70 6.04
N LYS A 404 -13.02 1.65 4.82
CA LYS A 404 -14.41 2.04 4.52
C LYS A 404 -15.43 1.22 5.32
N ALA A 405 -15.30 -0.11 5.33
CA ALA A 405 -16.20 -0.98 6.10
C ALA A 405 -16.11 -0.69 7.60
N ARG A 406 -14.88 -0.61 8.13
CA ARG A 406 -14.65 -0.34 9.56
C ARG A 406 -15.15 1.04 10.00
N ALA A 407 -14.90 2.08 9.20
CA ALA A 407 -15.39 3.43 9.47
C ALA A 407 -16.93 3.48 9.45
N ALA A 408 -17.55 2.85 8.44
CA ALA A 408 -19.01 2.81 8.33
C ALA A 408 -19.68 2.06 9.49
N ILE A 409 -19.09 0.91 9.93
CA ILE A 409 -19.59 0.16 11.10
C ILE A 409 -19.51 1.03 12.36
N ARG A 410 -18.39 1.69 12.61
CA ARG A 410 -18.23 2.57 13.78
C ARG A 410 -19.18 3.74 13.76
N ARG A 411 -19.31 4.42 12.61
CA ARG A 411 -20.26 5.54 12.45
C ARG A 411 -21.69 5.10 12.75
N TYR A 412 -22.13 3.97 12.21
CA TYR A 412 -23.46 3.43 12.46
C TYR A 412 -23.75 3.29 13.96
N TRP A 413 -22.81 2.77 14.73
CA TRP A 413 -22.99 2.59 16.17
C TRP A 413 -22.83 3.88 16.96
N GLN A 414 -22.02 4.83 16.51
CA GLN A 414 -21.94 6.18 17.09
C GLN A 414 -23.23 6.95 16.88
N ASP A 415 -23.77 6.97 15.67
CA ASP A 415 -25.02 7.65 15.36
C ASP A 415 -26.16 7.05 16.18
N LYS A 416 -26.20 5.73 16.31
CA LYS A 416 -27.20 5.04 17.12
C LYS A 416 -27.04 5.29 18.61
N SER A 417 -25.85 5.48 19.13
CA SER A 417 -25.60 5.87 20.51
C SER A 417 -25.97 7.32 20.78
N LEU A 418 -25.84 8.21 19.79
CA LEU A 418 -26.26 9.59 19.87
C LEU A 418 -27.81 9.75 19.79
N GLU A 419 -28.46 8.92 18.96
CA GLU A 419 -29.94 8.86 18.91
C GLU A 419 -30.53 8.25 20.18
N GLY A 420 -29.88 7.23 20.76
CA GLY A 420 -30.24 6.63 22.04
C GLY A 420 -30.06 7.56 23.24
N ASN A 421 -29.12 8.50 23.18
CA ASN A 421 -28.81 9.44 24.25
C ASN A 421 -29.82 10.62 24.39
N LYS A 422 -30.80 10.72 23.52
CA LYS A 422 -31.92 11.67 23.75
C LYS A 422 -32.93 11.20 24.80
N ASN A 423 -32.85 9.94 25.28
CA ASN A 423 -33.78 9.35 26.21
C ASN A 423 -33.21 8.35 27.23
N ILE A 424 -31.91 8.34 27.53
CA ILE A 424 -31.32 7.40 28.50
C ILE A 424 -30.35 8.16 29.41
N GLU A 425 -30.59 8.05 30.72
CA GLU A 425 -29.67 8.42 31.80
C GLU A 425 -28.24 7.87 31.49
N LYS A 426 -27.24 8.71 31.78
CA LYS A 426 -25.82 8.36 31.62
C LYS A 426 -25.51 7.08 32.36
N ASN A 427 -25.44 5.94 31.69
CA ASN A 427 -24.87 4.72 32.24
C ASN A 427 -23.35 4.87 32.29
N TYR A 428 -22.80 5.15 33.46
CA TYR A 428 -21.39 5.13 33.71
C TYR A 428 -20.94 3.66 33.74
N SER A 429 -20.00 3.27 32.87
CA SER A 429 -19.26 2.01 33.01
C SER A 429 -17.95 2.28 33.75
N SER A 430 -17.66 1.45 34.74
CA SER A 430 -16.40 1.48 35.49
C SER A 430 -15.75 0.10 35.40
N THR A 431 -14.44 0.07 35.28
CA THR A 431 -13.66 -1.15 35.40
C THR A 431 -13.19 -1.27 36.86
N ILE A 432 -13.47 -2.41 37.47
CA ILE A 432 -13.02 -2.76 38.81
C ILE A 432 -12.11 -3.98 38.70
N GLU A 433 -10.97 -3.91 39.34
CA GLU A 433 -10.06 -5.03 39.51
C GLU A 433 -10.29 -5.60 40.91
N VAL A 434 -10.47 -6.91 41.01
CA VAL A 434 -10.82 -7.58 42.27
C VAL A 434 -9.94 -8.80 42.47
N ASP A 435 -9.21 -8.83 43.58
CA ASP A 435 -8.52 -10.02 44.04
C ASP A 435 -9.50 -11.02 44.66
N LEU A 436 -9.57 -12.21 44.06
CA LEU A 436 -10.45 -13.28 44.51
C LEU A 436 -9.69 -14.45 45.07
N PRO A 437 -10.10 -14.99 46.23
CA PRO A 437 -9.52 -16.24 46.70
C PRO A 437 -9.90 -17.38 45.74
N HIS A 438 -8.97 -18.27 45.48
CA HIS A 438 -9.19 -19.45 44.60
C HIS A 438 -10.07 -20.51 45.30
N LYS A 439 -11.36 -20.19 45.42
CA LYS A 439 -12.39 -21.06 46.01
C LYS A 439 -13.60 -21.18 45.09
N PRO A 440 -14.23 -22.37 45.01
CA PRO A 440 -15.48 -22.51 44.28
C PRO A 440 -16.52 -21.49 44.70
N GLY A 441 -17.15 -20.78 43.76
CA GLY A 441 -18.21 -19.81 44.05
C GLY A 441 -17.73 -18.37 44.33
N ALA A 442 -16.42 -18.09 44.45
CA ALA A 442 -15.93 -16.73 44.76
C ALA A 442 -16.36 -15.72 43.71
N LEU A 443 -16.23 -16.03 42.41
CA LEU A 443 -16.72 -15.18 41.32
C LEU A 443 -18.24 -15.02 41.36
N GLY A 444 -18.98 -16.09 41.66
CA GLY A 444 -20.44 -16.05 41.77
C GLY A 444 -20.94 -15.08 42.84
N ASN A 445 -20.26 -15.03 44.00
CA ASN A 445 -20.58 -14.09 45.08
C ASN A 445 -20.41 -12.61 44.64
N ILE A 446 -19.36 -12.28 43.89
CA ILE A 446 -19.17 -10.93 43.39
C ILE A 446 -20.20 -10.57 42.34
N CYS A 447 -20.47 -11.47 41.40
CA CYS A 447 -21.53 -11.25 40.41
C CYS A 447 -22.89 -11.01 41.08
N HIS A 448 -23.17 -11.77 42.15
CA HIS A 448 -24.40 -11.58 42.93
C HIS A 448 -24.45 -10.22 43.65
N LEU A 449 -23.35 -9.80 44.30
CA LEU A 449 -23.25 -8.49 44.93
C LEU A 449 -23.43 -7.31 43.95
N ILE A 450 -22.83 -7.43 42.74
CA ILE A 450 -22.98 -6.43 41.68
C ILE A 450 -24.48 -6.36 41.28
N GLY A 451 -25.12 -7.51 41.09
CA GLY A 451 -26.53 -7.59 40.72
C GLY A 451 -27.47 -6.99 41.80
N LEU A 452 -27.22 -7.27 43.11
CA LEU A 452 -27.95 -6.69 44.23
C LEU A 452 -27.88 -5.14 44.26
N ASN A 453 -26.73 -4.58 43.82
CA ASN A 453 -26.54 -3.13 43.71
C ASN A 453 -26.97 -2.58 42.33
N LYS A 454 -27.79 -3.30 41.59
CA LYS A 454 -28.31 -2.91 40.27
C LYS A 454 -27.21 -2.67 39.22
N GLY A 455 -26.00 -3.21 39.42
CA GLY A 455 -24.93 -3.19 38.44
C GLY A 455 -25.12 -4.30 37.38
N ASN A 456 -24.70 -4.02 36.14
CA ASN A 456 -24.65 -5.01 35.07
C ASN A 456 -23.22 -5.29 34.69
N ILE A 457 -22.87 -6.57 34.55
CA ILE A 457 -21.52 -6.99 34.17
C ILE A 457 -21.46 -7.04 32.63
N ILE A 458 -20.56 -6.24 32.04
CA ILE A 458 -20.41 -6.13 30.59
C ILE A 458 -19.31 -7.10 30.11
N ASN A 459 -18.20 -7.21 30.87
CA ASN A 459 -17.08 -8.08 30.55
C ASN A 459 -16.39 -8.55 31.84
N VAL A 460 -15.78 -9.74 31.80
CA VAL A 460 -14.94 -10.30 32.87
C VAL A 460 -13.66 -10.84 32.23
N GLU A 461 -12.51 -10.33 32.65
CA GLU A 461 -11.21 -10.76 32.15
C GLU A 461 -10.32 -11.17 33.32
N LEU A 462 -9.53 -12.24 33.14
CA LEU A 462 -8.51 -12.65 34.08
C LEU A 462 -7.24 -11.86 33.78
N VAL A 463 -6.85 -10.94 34.68
CA VAL A 463 -5.71 -10.04 34.49
C VAL A 463 -4.39 -10.72 34.92
N GLU A 464 -4.37 -11.41 36.06
CA GLU A 464 -3.18 -12.05 36.61
C GLU A 464 -3.53 -13.26 37.47
N ARG A 465 -2.72 -14.34 37.40
CA ARG A 465 -2.76 -15.43 38.38
C ARG A 465 -1.60 -15.25 39.36
N LYS A 466 -1.89 -14.87 40.58
CA LYS A 466 -0.85 -14.65 41.60
C LYS A 466 -0.37 -15.95 42.29
N HIS A 467 -1.04 -17.09 42.11
CA HIS A 467 -0.60 -18.37 42.68
C HIS A 467 -0.94 -19.54 41.74
N ASP A 468 0.08 -20.28 41.33
CA ASP A 468 -0.03 -21.64 40.82
C ASP A 468 -0.02 -22.58 42.00
N TYR A 469 -1.15 -23.27 42.24
CA TYR A 469 -1.22 -24.53 42.97
C TYR A 469 -1.97 -25.53 42.14
#